data_317019f99855b174a6652808d5c260f0
#
_entry.id   317019f99855b174a6652808d5c260f0
#
_cell.length_a   1.000
_cell.length_b   1.000
_cell.length_c   1.000
_cell.angle_alpha   90.00
_cell.angle_beta   90.00
_cell.angle_gamma   90.00
#
_symmetry.space_group_name_H-M   'P 1'
#
loop_
_entity.id
_entity.type
_entity.pdbx_description
1 polymer ?
#
loop_
_entity_poly.entity_id
_entity_poly.type
_entity_poly.pdbx_seq_one_letter_code
_entity_poly.pdbx_strand_id
1 'polypeptide(L)'
;MRIPTRSSLLVPLRADRRRLYLVTSVLPDFDHFLEGAIRGGVDVVQIRDRALSDGALLDAIANATAVTFRRRVPLGVNDRVDLAIMAEADFVHVGQDDVPVDALRPFGLPVGLSTHAPGEIVAAKSDYIAVGPVHATPTKEGRPAVGLDLVRYAAAHATLPWFAIGGIDASNVAEVVAAGATRVAVVRAIAGADDPEAAARALREALPA
;
A
#
# COMPACT_ATOMS: atom_id res chain seq x y z
N MET A 1 -4.11 -35.65 -1.10
CA MET A 1 -4.55 -34.22 -1.24
C MET A 1 -3.26 -33.41 -1.31
N ARG A 2 -2.92 -32.80 -2.47
CA ARG A 2 -1.74 -31.93 -2.55
C ARG A 2 -2.08 -30.62 -1.86
N ILE A 3 -1.35 -30.27 -0.83
CA ILE A 3 -1.37 -28.91 -0.27
C ILE A 3 -0.96 -27.98 -1.41
N PRO A 4 -1.76 -27.00 -1.82
CA PRO A 4 -1.36 -26.07 -2.87
C PRO A 4 -0.06 -25.37 -2.45
N THR A 5 0.90 -25.33 -3.34
CA THR A 5 2.14 -24.60 -3.08
C THR A 5 1.80 -23.10 -3.02
N ARG A 6 2.44 -22.35 -2.14
CA ARG A 6 2.28 -20.90 -1.93
C ARG A 6 2.12 -20.12 -3.25
N SER A 7 2.89 -20.48 -4.26
CA SER A 7 2.86 -19.83 -5.59
C SER A 7 1.51 -19.88 -6.30
N SER A 8 0.63 -20.85 -5.98
CA SER A 8 -0.68 -20.99 -6.63
C SER A 8 -1.80 -20.19 -5.96
N LEU A 9 -1.54 -19.63 -4.77
CA LEU A 9 -2.51 -18.88 -3.97
C LEU A 9 -2.25 -17.37 -4.00
N LEU A 10 -1.05 -16.92 -4.36
CA LEU A 10 -0.72 -15.50 -4.37
C LEU A 10 -1.50 -14.73 -5.44
N VAL A 11 -2.01 -13.57 -5.06
CA VAL A 11 -2.55 -12.59 -6.01
C VAL A 11 -1.39 -11.73 -6.52
N PRO A 12 -1.07 -11.73 -7.82
CA PRO A 12 0.04 -10.94 -8.32
C PRO A 12 -0.15 -9.45 -8.04
N LEU A 13 0.84 -8.81 -7.46
CA LEU A 13 0.77 -7.38 -7.11
C LEU A 13 0.51 -6.51 -8.35
N ARG A 14 1.21 -6.74 -9.48
CA ARG A 14 1.03 -5.98 -10.73
C ARG A 14 0.86 -4.48 -10.47
N ALA A 15 1.80 -3.90 -9.72
CA ALA A 15 1.73 -2.50 -9.27
C ALA A 15 1.54 -1.50 -10.42
N ASP A 16 1.98 -1.84 -11.64
CA ASP A 16 1.77 -1.11 -12.89
C ASP A 16 0.28 -0.96 -13.28
N ARG A 17 -0.58 -1.90 -12.85
CA ARG A 17 -2.01 -1.95 -13.18
C ARG A 17 -2.92 -1.50 -12.03
N ARG A 18 -2.37 -1.26 -10.84
CA ARG A 18 -3.12 -0.84 -9.65
C ARG A 18 -3.20 0.69 -9.59
N ARG A 19 -4.25 1.22 -8.96
CA ARG A 19 -4.51 2.67 -8.89
C ARG A 19 -4.73 3.19 -7.48
N LEU A 20 -5.51 2.47 -6.67
CA LEU A 20 -5.90 2.90 -5.33
C LEU A 20 -5.41 1.90 -4.28
N TYR A 21 -4.40 2.30 -3.55
CA TYR A 21 -3.74 1.49 -2.53
C TYR A 21 -4.18 1.96 -1.14
N LEU A 22 -4.78 1.05 -0.37
CA LEU A 22 -5.15 1.29 1.03
C LEU A 22 -4.05 0.78 1.96
N VAL A 23 -3.50 1.66 2.79
CA VAL A 23 -2.68 1.29 3.95
C VAL A 23 -3.53 1.49 5.21
N THR A 24 -3.67 0.46 6.05
CA THR A 24 -4.56 0.51 7.21
C THR A 24 -3.97 -0.24 8.41
N SER A 25 -4.34 0.17 9.62
CA SER A 25 -4.29 -0.70 10.80
C SER A 25 -5.48 -1.67 10.80
N VAL A 26 -5.47 -2.61 11.72
CA VAL A 26 -6.61 -3.51 11.94
C VAL A 26 -7.70 -2.72 12.67
N LEU A 27 -8.87 -2.61 12.06
CA LEU A 27 -10.02 -1.88 12.57
C LEU A 27 -11.07 -2.84 13.15
N PRO A 28 -12.02 -2.36 13.98
CA PRO A 28 -13.19 -3.15 14.33
C PRO A 28 -13.94 -3.61 13.06
N ASP A 29 -14.51 -4.82 13.09
CA ASP A 29 -15.20 -5.44 11.94
C ASP A 29 -14.38 -5.39 10.62
N PHE A 30 -13.10 -5.79 10.75
CA PHE A 30 -12.08 -5.57 9.72
C PHE A 30 -12.44 -6.20 8.37
N ASP A 31 -13.04 -7.37 8.38
CA ASP A 31 -13.44 -8.06 7.14
C ASP A 31 -14.50 -7.26 6.37
N HIS A 32 -15.50 -6.74 7.08
CA HIS A 32 -16.55 -5.90 6.50
C HIS A 32 -15.97 -4.58 5.95
N PHE A 33 -15.09 -3.95 6.72
CA PHE A 33 -14.35 -2.76 6.30
C PHE A 33 -13.57 -3.00 5.00
N LEU A 34 -12.78 -4.07 4.92
CA LEU A 34 -12.01 -4.43 3.73
C LEU A 34 -12.92 -4.69 2.52
N GLU A 35 -14.01 -5.43 2.72
CA GLU A 35 -14.97 -5.68 1.65
C GLU A 35 -15.59 -4.39 1.11
N GLY A 36 -15.96 -3.46 1.98
CA GLY A 36 -16.47 -2.14 1.59
C GLY A 36 -15.45 -1.33 0.80
N ALA A 37 -14.24 -1.18 1.33
CA ALA A 37 -13.16 -0.46 0.66
C ALA A 37 -12.83 -1.04 -0.73
N ILE A 38 -12.81 -2.38 -0.86
CA ILE A 38 -12.57 -3.07 -2.14
C ILE A 38 -13.73 -2.86 -3.13
N ARG A 39 -14.99 -2.91 -2.67
CA ARG A 39 -16.14 -2.60 -3.53
C ARG A 39 -16.10 -1.15 -4.03
N GLY A 40 -15.58 -0.24 -3.20
CA GLY A 40 -15.36 1.16 -3.58
C GLY A 40 -14.21 1.37 -4.57
N GLY A 41 -13.37 0.37 -4.84
CA GLY A 41 -12.34 0.45 -5.86
C GLY A 41 -10.90 0.38 -5.35
N VAL A 42 -10.69 0.07 -4.05
CA VAL A 42 -9.34 -0.30 -3.55
C VAL A 42 -8.89 -1.55 -4.28
N ASP A 43 -7.70 -1.48 -4.86
CA ASP A 43 -7.12 -2.56 -5.66
C ASP A 43 -5.76 -3.07 -5.14
N VAL A 44 -5.25 -2.49 -4.05
CA VAL A 44 -4.12 -2.97 -3.23
C VAL A 44 -4.42 -2.69 -1.76
N VAL A 45 -4.13 -3.64 -0.87
CA VAL A 45 -4.24 -3.47 0.58
C VAL A 45 -2.90 -3.75 1.26
N GLN A 46 -2.54 -2.95 2.28
CA GLN A 46 -1.41 -3.20 3.16
C GLN A 46 -1.84 -3.05 4.62
N ILE A 47 -1.55 -4.06 5.42
CA ILE A 47 -1.72 -3.98 6.87
C ILE A 47 -0.45 -3.39 7.49
N ARG A 48 -0.63 -2.29 8.23
CA ARG A 48 0.40 -1.61 9.01
C ARG A 48 -0.15 -1.30 10.39
N ASP A 49 0.00 -2.24 11.30
CA ASP A 49 -0.39 -2.08 12.70
C ASP A 49 0.84 -2.24 13.60
N ARG A 50 1.08 -1.24 14.45
CA ARG A 50 2.21 -1.23 15.39
C ARG A 50 1.76 -1.41 16.84
N ALA A 51 0.46 -1.53 17.07
CA ALA A 51 -0.13 -1.66 18.40
C ALA A 51 -0.45 -3.12 18.76
N LEU A 52 -0.71 -3.95 17.75
CA LEU A 52 -1.03 -5.35 17.96
C LEU A 52 0.21 -6.17 18.33
N SER A 53 0.01 -7.20 19.15
CA SER A 53 1.02 -8.25 19.35
C SER A 53 1.22 -9.06 18.05
N ASP A 54 2.37 -9.72 17.93
CA ASP A 54 2.71 -10.52 16.74
C ASP A 54 1.66 -11.60 16.43
N GLY A 55 1.15 -12.28 17.46
CA GLY A 55 0.10 -13.29 17.29
C GLY A 55 -1.22 -12.70 16.78
N ALA A 56 -1.69 -11.60 17.39
CA ALA A 56 -2.91 -10.93 16.95
C ALA A 56 -2.76 -10.34 15.54
N LEU A 57 -1.58 -9.82 15.20
CA LEU A 57 -1.29 -9.32 13.87
C LEU A 57 -1.26 -10.45 12.83
N LEU A 58 -0.67 -11.61 13.16
CA LEU A 58 -0.65 -12.78 12.29
C LEU A 58 -2.08 -13.27 11.99
N ASP A 59 -2.93 -13.37 13.02
CA ASP A 59 -4.33 -13.78 12.85
C ASP A 59 -5.10 -12.78 11.96
N ALA A 60 -4.90 -11.49 12.20
CA ALA A 60 -5.54 -10.45 11.41
C ALA A 60 -5.10 -10.47 9.92
N ILE A 61 -3.80 -10.70 9.65
CA ILE A 61 -3.29 -10.83 8.28
C ILE A 61 -3.88 -12.08 7.62
N ALA A 62 -3.94 -13.23 8.32
CA ALA A 62 -4.50 -14.47 7.77
C ALA A 62 -5.98 -14.31 7.39
N ASN A 63 -6.78 -13.66 8.25
CA ASN A 63 -8.19 -13.36 7.97
C ASN A 63 -8.32 -12.42 6.76
N ALA A 64 -7.56 -11.33 6.74
CA ALA A 64 -7.55 -10.39 5.62
C ALA A 64 -7.12 -11.05 4.31
N THR A 65 -6.16 -11.99 4.34
CA THR A 65 -5.74 -12.77 3.16
C THR A 65 -6.93 -13.52 2.56
N ALA A 66 -7.79 -14.12 3.38
CA ALA A 66 -8.98 -14.81 2.90
C ALA A 66 -9.98 -13.87 2.21
N VAL A 67 -10.15 -12.64 2.73
CA VAL A 67 -11.03 -11.61 2.12
C VAL A 67 -10.46 -11.14 0.80
N THR A 68 -9.21 -10.70 0.79
CA THR A 68 -8.55 -10.08 -0.38
C THR A 68 -8.34 -11.07 -1.51
N PHE A 69 -8.03 -12.33 -1.19
CA PHE A 69 -7.89 -13.41 -2.17
C PHE A 69 -9.19 -13.66 -2.96
N ARG A 70 -10.35 -13.72 -2.27
CA ARG A 70 -11.67 -13.87 -2.94
C ARG A 70 -11.96 -12.73 -3.92
N ARG A 71 -11.44 -11.55 -3.66
CA ARG A 71 -11.60 -10.33 -4.46
C ARG A 71 -10.48 -10.10 -5.48
N ARG A 72 -9.44 -10.95 -5.49
CA ARG A 72 -8.24 -10.82 -6.31
C ARG A 72 -7.51 -9.48 -6.12
N VAL A 73 -7.51 -9.00 -4.88
CA VAL A 73 -6.77 -7.82 -4.44
C VAL A 73 -5.53 -8.28 -3.68
N PRO A 74 -4.31 -7.86 -4.07
CA PRO A 74 -3.12 -8.25 -3.34
C PRO A 74 -3.08 -7.63 -1.96
N LEU A 75 -2.66 -8.44 -0.97
CA LEU A 75 -2.45 -8.05 0.41
C LEU A 75 -0.96 -7.99 0.74
N GLY A 76 -0.50 -6.87 1.25
CA GLY A 76 0.85 -6.70 1.77
C GLY A 76 0.92 -6.51 3.27
N VAL A 77 2.10 -6.72 3.82
CA VAL A 77 2.41 -6.48 5.22
C VAL A 77 3.55 -5.47 5.33
N ASN A 78 3.41 -4.53 6.26
CA ASN A 78 4.44 -3.53 6.53
C ASN A 78 5.56 -4.14 7.39
N ASP A 79 6.83 -4.01 6.96
CA ASP A 79 8.08 -4.36 7.63
C ASP A 79 8.26 -5.86 7.96
N ARG A 80 7.22 -6.56 8.36
CA ARG A 80 7.24 -7.92 8.92
C ARG A 80 7.15 -9.00 7.83
N VAL A 81 8.28 -9.27 7.16
CA VAL A 81 8.38 -10.34 6.14
C VAL A 81 8.08 -11.73 6.70
N ASP A 82 8.42 -11.99 7.97
CA ASP A 82 8.13 -13.21 8.68
C ASP A 82 6.62 -13.48 8.76
N LEU A 83 5.83 -12.49 9.20
CA LEU A 83 4.38 -12.60 9.27
C LEU A 83 3.73 -12.65 7.87
N ALA A 84 4.29 -11.92 6.90
CA ALA A 84 3.83 -11.98 5.52
C ALA A 84 3.94 -13.40 4.94
N ILE A 85 5.04 -14.10 5.25
CA ILE A 85 5.24 -15.50 4.83
C ILE A 85 4.28 -16.45 5.56
N MET A 86 4.16 -16.32 6.87
CA MET A 86 3.35 -17.21 7.70
C MET A 86 1.86 -17.12 7.36
N ALA A 87 1.37 -15.92 7.03
CA ALA A 87 -0.02 -15.66 6.66
C ALA A 87 -0.28 -15.67 5.14
N GLU A 88 0.70 -16.07 4.34
CA GLU A 88 0.60 -16.15 2.88
C GLU A 88 0.20 -14.83 2.20
N ALA A 89 0.63 -13.68 2.76
CA ALA A 89 0.45 -12.39 2.12
C ALA A 89 1.24 -12.29 0.80
N ASP A 90 0.81 -11.40 -0.09
CA ASP A 90 1.27 -11.36 -1.47
C ASP A 90 2.55 -10.53 -1.67
N PHE A 91 2.84 -9.57 -0.77
CA PHE A 91 4.02 -8.71 -0.83
C PHE A 91 4.37 -8.12 0.54
N VAL A 92 5.54 -7.50 0.62
CA VAL A 92 5.99 -6.75 1.81
C VAL A 92 6.35 -5.32 1.41
N HIS A 93 6.15 -4.35 2.31
CA HIS A 93 6.55 -2.96 2.12
C HIS A 93 7.44 -2.49 3.26
N VAL A 94 8.56 -1.85 2.93
CA VAL A 94 9.56 -1.38 3.89
C VAL A 94 9.90 0.11 3.69
N GLY A 95 10.44 0.74 4.73
CA GLY A 95 11.02 2.08 4.67
C GLY A 95 12.54 2.04 4.43
N GLN A 96 13.16 3.24 4.41
CA GLN A 96 14.60 3.40 4.18
C GLN A 96 15.46 2.88 5.34
N ASP A 97 14.90 2.92 6.56
CA ASP A 97 15.60 2.54 7.80
C ASP A 97 15.27 1.09 8.23
N ASP A 98 14.41 0.39 7.48
CA ASP A 98 14.01 -0.98 7.75
C ASP A 98 14.98 -2.00 7.09
N VAL A 99 14.61 -3.27 7.07
CA VAL A 99 15.43 -4.32 6.44
C VAL A 99 15.64 -3.98 4.96
N PRO A 100 16.90 -3.96 4.47
CA PRO A 100 17.20 -3.62 3.08
C PRO A 100 16.50 -4.54 2.07
N VAL A 101 16.03 -3.97 0.95
CA VAL A 101 15.33 -4.71 -0.11
C VAL A 101 16.08 -5.96 -0.55
N ASP A 102 17.40 -5.87 -0.73
CA ASP A 102 18.23 -7.00 -1.20
C ASP A 102 18.23 -8.17 -0.19
N ALA A 103 18.12 -7.89 1.11
CA ALA A 103 18.03 -8.92 2.14
C ALA A 103 16.66 -9.63 2.14
N LEU A 104 15.63 -9.02 1.56
CA LEU A 104 14.29 -9.58 1.44
C LEU A 104 14.10 -10.45 0.19
N ARG A 105 14.94 -10.29 -0.84
CA ARG A 105 14.86 -11.04 -2.11
C ARG A 105 14.81 -12.56 -1.96
N PRO A 106 15.58 -13.19 -1.04
CA PRO A 106 15.56 -14.64 -0.87
C PRO A 106 14.20 -15.21 -0.44
N PHE A 107 13.32 -14.39 0.14
CA PHE A 107 11.99 -14.83 0.57
C PHE A 107 10.97 -14.93 -0.57
N GLY A 108 11.29 -14.42 -1.77
CA GLY A 108 10.48 -14.59 -2.98
C GLY A 108 9.18 -13.78 -3.00
N LEU A 109 9.03 -12.78 -2.12
CA LEU A 109 7.92 -11.82 -2.14
C LEU A 109 8.32 -10.55 -2.91
N PRO A 110 7.41 -9.95 -3.67
CA PRO A 110 7.56 -8.57 -4.13
C PRO A 110 7.79 -7.61 -2.95
N VAL A 111 8.69 -6.65 -3.13
CA VAL A 111 9.05 -5.69 -2.10
C VAL A 111 8.74 -4.27 -2.57
N GLY A 112 7.94 -3.54 -1.81
CA GLY A 112 7.74 -2.11 -1.96
C GLY A 112 8.69 -1.31 -1.09
N LEU A 113 9.08 -0.11 -1.52
CA LEU A 113 9.99 0.77 -0.79
C LEU A 113 9.42 2.19 -0.68
N SER A 114 9.39 2.74 0.53
CA SER A 114 9.08 4.16 0.75
C SER A 114 10.24 5.04 0.25
N THR A 115 9.93 6.11 -0.48
CA THR A 115 10.92 7.10 -0.96
C THR A 115 10.46 8.53 -0.65
N HIS A 116 11.42 9.39 -0.28
CA HIS A 116 11.17 10.72 0.25
C HIS A 116 12.02 11.80 -0.41
N ALA A 117 12.94 11.41 -1.29
CA ALA A 117 13.87 12.30 -1.98
C ALA A 117 14.14 11.83 -3.41
N PRO A 118 14.52 12.75 -4.34
CA PRO A 118 14.85 12.42 -5.72
C PRO A 118 15.87 11.28 -5.88
N GLY A 119 16.93 11.31 -5.08
CA GLY A 119 17.97 10.26 -5.12
C GLY A 119 17.45 8.88 -4.73
N GLU A 120 16.54 8.79 -3.76
CA GLU A 120 15.92 7.53 -3.36
C GLU A 120 15.02 6.94 -4.45
N ILE A 121 14.30 7.80 -5.19
CA ILE A 121 13.44 7.39 -6.31
C ILE A 121 14.27 6.72 -7.41
N VAL A 122 15.37 7.35 -7.80
CA VAL A 122 16.23 6.87 -8.89
C VAL A 122 17.05 5.64 -8.49
N ALA A 123 17.50 5.58 -7.22
CA ALA A 123 18.32 4.49 -6.70
C ALA A 123 17.51 3.25 -6.30
N ALA A 124 16.18 3.32 -6.26
CA ALA A 124 15.34 2.22 -5.78
C ALA A 124 15.51 0.95 -6.62
N LYS A 125 15.67 -0.19 -5.94
CA LYS A 125 15.78 -1.53 -6.53
C LYS A 125 14.65 -2.47 -6.11
N SER A 126 13.54 -1.89 -5.65
CA SER A 126 12.33 -2.62 -5.24
C SER A 126 11.44 -2.97 -6.44
N ASP A 127 10.30 -3.62 -6.20
CA ASP A 127 9.33 -3.94 -7.26
C ASP A 127 8.37 -2.77 -7.53
N TYR A 128 8.21 -1.88 -6.56
CA TYR A 128 7.51 -0.59 -6.69
C TYR A 128 7.98 0.35 -5.58
N ILE A 129 7.66 1.64 -5.72
CA ILE A 129 7.97 2.65 -4.70
C ILE A 129 6.72 3.41 -4.25
N ALA A 130 6.74 3.89 -3.01
CA ALA A 130 5.78 4.86 -2.49
C ALA A 130 6.49 6.20 -2.29
N VAL A 131 6.00 7.24 -2.95
CA VAL A 131 6.61 8.58 -3.01
C VAL A 131 5.86 9.55 -2.11
N GLY A 132 6.50 10.05 -1.07
CA GLY A 132 5.84 10.97 -0.12
C GLY A 132 6.60 11.18 1.19
N PRO A 133 5.98 11.82 2.21
CA PRO A 133 4.57 12.23 2.25
C PRO A 133 4.30 13.50 1.42
N VAL A 134 3.32 13.46 0.51
CA VAL A 134 2.99 14.61 -0.36
C VAL A 134 2.49 15.78 0.46
N HIS A 135 1.54 15.54 1.36
CA HIS A 135 1.02 16.52 2.32
C HIS A 135 1.37 16.12 3.75
N ALA A 136 1.29 17.08 4.66
CA ALA A 136 1.50 16.82 6.09
C ALA A 136 0.52 15.75 6.62
N THR A 137 1.04 14.79 7.36
CA THR A 137 0.25 13.67 7.87
C THR A 137 0.78 13.20 9.22
N PRO A 138 -0.09 12.92 10.21
CA PRO A 138 0.34 12.34 11.48
C PRO A 138 0.74 10.86 11.38
N THR A 139 0.49 10.20 10.26
CA THR A 139 0.75 8.75 10.10
C THR A 139 2.24 8.38 10.20
N LYS A 140 3.15 9.30 9.84
CA LYS A 140 4.60 9.21 10.06
C LYS A 140 5.05 10.50 10.76
N GLU A 141 5.01 10.51 12.08
CA GLU A 141 5.46 11.64 12.90
C GLU A 141 6.90 12.05 12.56
N GLY A 142 7.14 13.36 12.55
CA GLY A 142 8.48 13.94 12.35
C GLY A 142 8.96 14.04 10.90
N ARG A 143 8.20 13.58 9.90
CA ARG A 143 8.57 13.78 8.49
C ARG A 143 7.81 14.97 7.88
N PRO A 144 8.53 16.01 7.40
CA PRO A 144 7.91 17.12 6.70
C PRO A 144 7.28 16.65 5.38
N ALA A 145 6.24 17.36 4.94
CA ALA A 145 5.68 17.15 3.60
C ALA A 145 6.75 17.46 2.52
N VAL A 146 6.86 16.59 1.52
CA VAL A 146 7.77 16.78 0.39
C VAL A 146 7.12 17.57 -0.76
N GLY A 147 5.81 17.78 -0.68
CA GLY A 147 5.04 18.56 -1.65
C GLY A 147 4.86 17.89 -3.02
N LEU A 148 4.19 18.61 -3.90
CA LEU A 148 3.92 18.18 -5.27
C LEU A 148 5.17 18.16 -6.16
N ASP A 149 6.24 18.82 -5.76
CA ASP A 149 7.49 18.83 -6.55
C ASP A 149 8.14 17.45 -6.61
N LEU A 150 8.07 16.68 -5.52
CA LEU A 150 8.55 15.30 -5.54
C LEU A 150 7.65 14.40 -6.40
N VAL A 151 6.34 14.66 -6.43
CA VAL A 151 5.40 13.97 -7.33
C VAL A 151 5.74 14.22 -8.78
N ARG A 152 5.98 15.50 -9.17
CA ARG A 152 6.43 15.86 -10.53
C ARG A 152 7.77 15.22 -10.89
N TYR A 153 8.70 15.20 -9.94
CA TYR A 153 9.98 14.54 -10.12
C TYR A 153 9.81 13.03 -10.37
N ALA A 154 8.99 12.35 -9.56
CA ALA A 154 8.71 10.93 -9.75
C ALA A 154 8.03 10.65 -11.10
N ALA A 155 7.08 11.48 -11.52
CA ALA A 155 6.42 11.35 -12.82
C ALA A 155 7.39 11.43 -14.00
N ALA A 156 8.45 12.24 -13.87
CA ALA A 156 9.45 12.43 -14.93
C ALA A 156 10.60 11.39 -14.90
N HIS A 157 10.96 10.84 -13.73
CA HIS A 157 12.21 10.10 -13.54
C HIS A 157 12.06 8.69 -12.96
N ALA A 158 10.91 8.35 -12.36
CA ALA A 158 10.73 7.00 -11.80
C ALA A 158 10.65 5.95 -12.91
N THR A 159 11.49 4.93 -12.81
CA THR A 159 11.51 3.79 -13.74
C THR A 159 10.66 2.62 -13.23
N LEU A 160 10.35 2.61 -11.93
CA LEU A 160 9.51 1.62 -11.28
C LEU A 160 8.05 2.11 -11.20
N PRO A 161 7.07 1.19 -11.13
CA PRO A 161 5.72 1.56 -10.73
C PRO A 161 5.74 2.30 -9.39
N TRP A 162 4.96 3.39 -9.26
CA TRP A 162 4.95 4.18 -8.04
C TRP A 162 3.57 4.66 -7.63
N PHE A 163 3.40 4.90 -6.33
CA PHE A 163 2.19 5.46 -5.72
C PHE A 163 2.54 6.73 -4.97
N ALA A 164 1.83 7.82 -5.22
CA ALA A 164 1.93 9.00 -4.36
C ALA A 164 1.24 8.70 -3.02
N ILE A 165 1.85 9.07 -1.90
CA ILE A 165 1.34 8.79 -0.54
C ILE A 165 1.54 9.97 0.39
N GLY A 166 0.67 10.10 1.39
CA GLY A 166 0.79 11.01 2.51
C GLY A 166 -0.16 12.20 2.41
N GLY A 167 -1.15 12.24 3.31
CA GLY A 167 -2.14 13.29 3.42
C GLY A 167 -3.06 13.45 2.21
N ILE A 168 -3.18 12.44 1.36
CA ILE A 168 -4.03 12.45 0.17
C ILE A 168 -5.44 12.02 0.55
N ASP A 169 -6.44 12.79 0.10
CA ASP A 169 -7.87 12.52 0.25
C ASP A 169 -8.66 13.08 -0.95
N ALA A 170 -9.99 13.00 -0.90
CA ALA A 170 -10.86 13.45 -1.99
C ALA A 170 -10.76 14.97 -2.28
N SER A 171 -10.33 15.79 -1.31
CA SER A 171 -10.22 17.23 -1.47
C SER A 171 -8.97 17.67 -2.25
N ASN A 172 -7.91 16.84 -2.24
CA ASN A 172 -6.60 17.19 -2.79
C ASN A 172 -6.06 16.20 -3.85
N VAL A 173 -6.68 15.03 -4.05
CA VAL A 173 -6.23 14.04 -5.02
C VAL A 173 -6.12 14.60 -6.44
N ALA A 174 -6.97 15.54 -6.83
CA ALA A 174 -6.95 16.14 -8.16
C ALA A 174 -5.64 16.91 -8.46
N GLU A 175 -5.08 17.62 -7.48
CA GLU A 175 -3.79 18.31 -7.66
C GLU A 175 -2.62 17.32 -7.71
N VAL A 176 -2.70 16.20 -6.98
CA VAL A 176 -1.71 15.12 -7.02
C VAL A 176 -1.71 14.45 -8.39
N VAL A 177 -2.89 14.22 -8.97
CA VAL A 177 -3.03 13.72 -10.35
C VAL A 177 -2.51 14.74 -11.36
N ALA A 178 -2.83 16.02 -11.21
CA ALA A 178 -2.32 17.09 -12.08
C ALA A 178 -0.79 17.23 -12.00
N ALA A 179 -0.17 16.84 -10.87
CA ALA A 179 1.29 16.77 -10.72
C ALA A 179 1.91 15.52 -11.39
N GLY A 180 1.11 14.63 -11.99
CA GLY A 180 1.57 13.47 -12.78
C GLY A 180 1.37 12.11 -12.09
N ALA A 181 0.77 12.04 -10.90
CA ALA A 181 0.46 10.77 -10.28
C ALA A 181 -0.71 10.09 -10.98
N THR A 182 -0.55 8.82 -11.32
CA THR A 182 -1.63 7.97 -11.85
C THR A 182 -2.11 6.95 -10.82
N ARG A 183 -1.45 6.90 -9.66
CA ARG A 183 -1.67 5.94 -8.57
C ARG A 183 -1.47 6.64 -7.25
N VAL A 184 -2.34 6.38 -6.29
CA VAL A 184 -2.21 6.92 -4.94
C VAL A 184 -2.31 5.82 -3.89
N ALA A 185 -1.61 6.02 -2.77
CA ALA A 185 -1.79 5.25 -1.56
C ALA A 185 -2.36 6.16 -0.46
N VAL A 186 -3.39 5.69 0.21
CA VAL A 186 -4.10 6.46 1.22
C VAL A 186 -4.23 5.66 2.52
N VAL A 187 -4.37 6.36 3.63
CA VAL A 187 -4.60 5.77 4.95
C VAL A 187 -5.96 6.25 5.48
N ARG A 188 -5.98 7.38 6.15
CA ARG A 188 -7.15 7.90 6.85
C ARG A 188 -8.31 8.30 5.95
N ALA A 189 -8.04 8.64 4.71
CA ALA A 189 -9.08 9.02 3.74
C ALA A 189 -10.12 7.91 3.53
N ILE A 190 -9.74 6.64 3.77
CA ILE A 190 -10.65 5.49 3.74
C ILE A 190 -10.83 4.90 5.14
N ALA A 191 -9.72 4.65 5.87
CA ALA A 191 -9.77 4.00 7.18
C ALA A 191 -10.44 4.84 8.27
N GLY A 192 -10.53 6.16 8.11
CA GLY A 192 -11.23 7.08 9.02
C GLY A 192 -12.57 7.59 8.51
N ALA A 193 -13.09 7.04 7.42
CA ALA A 193 -14.36 7.45 6.86
C ALA A 193 -15.53 6.67 7.48
N ASP A 194 -16.68 7.34 7.67
CA ASP A 194 -17.92 6.69 8.12
C ASP A 194 -18.43 5.66 7.11
N ASP A 195 -18.21 5.92 5.81
CA ASP A 195 -18.51 5.02 4.70
C ASP A 195 -17.22 4.76 3.89
N PRO A 196 -16.47 3.70 4.19
CA PRO A 196 -15.24 3.35 3.48
C PRO A 196 -15.45 3.04 1.98
N GLU A 197 -16.60 2.50 1.60
CA GLU A 197 -16.93 2.21 0.20
C GLU A 197 -17.11 3.51 -0.61
N ALA A 198 -17.89 4.45 -0.08
CA ALA A 198 -18.10 5.74 -0.73
C ALA A 198 -16.80 6.55 -0.82
N ALA A 199 -15.98 6.56 0.25
CA ALA A 199 -14.70 7.24 0.28
C ALA A 199 -13.71 6.65 -0.75
N ALA A 200 -13.62 5.33 -0.85
CA ALA A 200 -12.79 4.66 -1.83
C ALA A 200 -13.26 4.94 -3.27
N ARG A 201 -14.58 4.94 -3.51
CA ARG A 201 -15.18 5.25 -4.82
C ARG A 201 -14.84 6.66 -5.28
N ALA A 202 -15.00 7.64 -4.42
CA ALA A 202 -14.68 9.04 -4.73
C ALA A 202 -13.20 9.21 -5.13
N LEU A 203 -12.28 8.56 -4.40
CA LEU A 203 -10.86 8.56 -4.74
C LEU A 203 -10.59 7.83 -6.06
N ARG A 204 -11.22 6.68 -6.28
CA ARG A 204 -11.00 5.88 -7.49
C ARG A 204 -11.48 6.60 -8.77
N GLU A 205 -12.59 7.33 -8.69
CA GLU A 205 -13.14 8.13 -9.79
C GLU A 205 -12.26 9.33 -10.14
N ALA A 206 -11.53 9.88 -9.17
CA ALA A 206 -10.59 10.98 -9.40
C ALA A 206 -9.26 10.52 -10.06
N LEU A 207 -8.97 9.21 -10.11
CA LEU A 207 -7.76 8.67 -10.71
C LEU A 207 -7.96 8.35 -12.19
N PRO A 208 -6.90 8.47 -13.03
CA PRO A 208 -6.94 8.07 -14.42
C PRO A 208 -7.34 6.59 -14.60
N ALA A 209 -7.96 6.29 -15.73
CA ALA A 209 -8.38 4.94 -16.10
C ALA A 209 -7.19 3.96 -16.26
#